data_cdd782dc8ebaa20c2f70a4ccb42cd963
#
_entry.id   cdd782dc8ebaa20c2f70a4ccb42cd963
#
_cell.length_a   1.000
_cell.length_b   1.000
_cell.length_c   1.000
_cell.angle_alpha   90.00
_cell.angle_beta   90.00
_cell.angle_gamma   90.00
#
_symmetry.space_group_name_H-M   'P 1'
#
loop_
_entity.id
_entity.type
_entity.pdbx_description
1 polymer ?
#
loop_
_entity_poly.entity_id
_entity_poly.type
_entity_poly.pdbx_seq_one_letter_code
_entity_poly.pdbx_strand_id
1 'polypeptide(L)'
;INLAKKYVVGYLNKAIDFSKAKILRGRDYLWSIFRACSHNSYVETVSNKADSLHRRIKLSYEEDIKESYKQAIKKLLKYKRFGPVTLAVDITKEKFYGDTRDFYIYHCDGECESKAEFHYMAVSIVGADKNLPLMALPVPLGCYREELVEELLVFVKDLLRVRLVLFDRGFVNKRLIHMLQGLNLNYLIFAKKYKEFECMLESVEESAIIEHEMKYSKDKSTFKIETYIVMVKEGGYDWAFYTNLWLDDAKYYIGLYKKRWQIETNFRVEDEAKIKSRSVHYLVRYFYFMLSLLLHAIWLIFFDIQFKLFLIETYEEIFLMKIKSGSSAS
;
A
#
# COMPACT_ATOMS: atom_id res chain seq x y z
N ILE A 1 10.90 -17.71 -11.70
CA ILE A 1 11.58 -16.53 -12.29
C ILE A 1 10.93 -16.12 -13.62
N ASN A 2 10.71 -17.02 -14.60
CA ASN A 2 10.02 -16.68 -15.87
C ASN A 2 8.64 -16.03 -15.65
N LEU A 3 7.92 -16.46 -14.61
CA LEU A 3 6.62 -15.90 -14.25
C LEU A 3 6.78 -14.46 -13.74
N ALA A 4 7.75 -14.17 -12.88
CA ALA A 4 8.02 -12.82 -12.40
C ALA A 4 8.34 -11.87 -13.57
N LYS A 5 9.20 -12.28 -14.49
CA LYS A 5 9.50 -11.50 -15.71
C LYS A 5 8.25 -11.22 -16.53
N LYS A 6 7.37 -12.20 -16.71
CA LYS A 6 6.10 -12.05 -17.45
C LYS A 6 5.18 -11.01 -16.79
N TYR A 7 5.04 -11.03 -15.47
CA TYR A 7 4.23 -10.05 -14.75
C TYR A 7 4.79 -8.65 -14.83
N VAL A 8 6.11 -8.50 -14.64
CA VAL A 8 6.78 -7.19 -14.73
C VAL A 8 6.68 -6.63 -16.15
N VAL A 9 6.93 -7.43 -17.19
CA VAL A 9 6.74 -6.98 -18.59
C VAL A 9 5.29 -6.59 -18.84
N GLY A 10 4.33 -7.38 -18.35
CA GLY A 10 2.91 -7.06 -18.47
C GLY A 10 2.54 -5.74 -17.81
N TYR A 11 3.07 -5.47 -16.63
CA TYR A 11 2.92 -4.20 -15.93
C TYR A 11 3.52 -3.04 -16.74
N LEU A 12 4.79 -3.16 -17.14
CA LEU A 12 5.49 -2.13 -17.90
C LEU A 12 4.77 -1.75 -19.20
N ASN A 13 4.35 -2.76 -19.97
CA ASN A 13 3.70 -2.54 -21.26
C ASN A 13 2.31 -1.89 -21.19
N LYS A 14 1.67 -1.92 -20.02
CA LYS A 14 0.35 -1.32 -19.79
C LYS A 14 0.43 0.02 -19.08
N ALA A 15 1.33 0.12 -18.09
CA ALA A 15 1.54 1.33 -17.33
C ALA A 15 2.25 2.44 -18.13
N ILE A 16 2.92 2.09 -19.22
CA ILE A 16 3.71 3.02 -20.03
C ILE A 16 3.25 2.95 -21.49
N ASP A 17 2.94 4.10 -22.05
CA ASP A 17 2.64 4.21 -23.48
C ASP A 17 3.92 4.05 -24.34
N PHE A 18 4.01 2.92 -25.03
CA PHE A 18 5.05 2.60 -25.99
C PHE A 18 4.61 2.84 -27.45
N SER A 19 3.43 3.35 -27.74
CA SER A 19 2.90 3.53 -29.09
C SER A 19 3.81 4.40 -29.98
N LYS A 20 4.43 5.39 -29.38
CA LYS A 20 5.41 6.29 -30.05
C LYS A 20 6.85 5.78 -30.01
N ALA A 21 7.09 4.56 -29.50
CA ALA A 21 8.43 3.98 -29.40
C ALA A 21 8.76 3.16 -30.63
N LYS A 22 9.67 3.63 -31.47
CA LYS A 22 10.11 2.87 -32.65
C LYS A 22 10.87 1.57 -32.30
N ILE A 23 11.51 1.48 -31.15
CA ILE A 23 12.49 0.42 -30.85
C ILE A 23 12.33 -0.20 -29.46
N LEU A 24 12.02 0.59 -28.39
CA LEU A 24 12.04 0.12 -26.99
C LEU A 24 10.66 -0.30 -26.50
N ARG A 25 10.58 -1.46 -25.84
CA ARG A 25 9.40 -2.01 -25.18
C ARG A 25 9.71 -2.32 -23.71
N GLY A 26 8.71 -2.67 -22.91
CA GLY A 26 8.89 -3.00 -21.48
C GLY A 26 9.99 -4.04 -21.21
N ARG A 27 10.15 -5.04 -22.09
CA ARG A 27 11.23 -6.03 -21.98
C ARG A 27 12.64 -5.42 -21.93
N ASP A 28 12.86 -4.32 -22.64
CA ASP A 28 14.18 -3.68 -22.76
C ASP A 28 14.63 -2.99 -21.47
N TYR A 29 13.71 -2.77 -20.54
CA TYR A 29 13.97 -2.16 -19.24
C TYR A 29 14.12 -3.18 -18.10
N LEU A 30 13.78 -4.46 -18.32
CA LEU A 30 13.81 -5.49 -17.27
C LEU A 30 15.16 -5.58 -16.58
N TRP A 31 16.24 -5.64 -17.35
CA TRP A 31 17.57 -5.74 -16.80
C TRP A 31 17.90 -4.56 -15.87
N SER A 32 17.61 -3.34 -16.29
CA SER A 32 17.85 -2.12 -15.51
C SER A 32 17.04 -2.11 -14.22
N ILE A 33 15.79 -2.52 -14.29
CA ILE A 33 14.86 -2.60 -13.17
C ILE A 33 15.37 -3.63 -12.14
N PHE A 34 15.61 -4.86 -12.55
CA PHE A 34 16.04 -5.89 -11.62
C PHE A 34 17.47 -5.64 -11.09
N ARG A 35 18.34 -4.99 -11.84
CA ARG A 35 19.63 -4.54 -11.34
C ARG A 35 19.45 -3.46 -10.26
N ALA A 36 18.57 -2.50 -10.47
CA ALA A 36 18.28 -1.46 -9.47
C ALA A 36 17.68 -2.06 -8.19
N CYS A 37 16.70 -2.98 -8.30
CA CYS A 37 16.08 -3.67 -7.17
C CYS A 37 17.09 -4.54 -6.39
N SER A 38 17.84 -5.40 -7.10
CA SER A 38 18.76 -6.34 -6.47
C SER A 38 19.90 -5.66 -5.71
N HIS A 39 20.34 -4.49 -6.17
CA HIS A 39 21.41 -3.70 -5.55
C HIS A 39 20.89 -2.53 -4.68
N ASN A 40 19.59 -2.37 -4.53
CA ASN A 40 18.97 -1.23 -3.84
C ASN A 40 19.56 0.13 -4.31
N SER A 41 19.68 0.27 -5.64
CA SER A 41 20.41 1.36 -6.28
C SER A 41 19.49 2.31 -7.03
N TYR A 42 20.03 3.48 -7.37
CA TYR A 42 19.36 4.41 -8.26
C TYR A 42 19.34 3.86 -9.69
N VAL A 43 18.16 3.85 -10.32
CA VAL A 43 18.01 3.35 -11.69
C VAL A 43 18.88 4.15 -12.68
N GLU A 44 19.08 5.44 -12.43
CA GLU A 44 19.92 6.34 -13.22
C GLU A 44 21.41 5.97 -13.16
N THR A 45 21.86 5.31 -12.09
CA THR A 45 23.26 4.89 -11.96
C THR A 45 23.54 3.53 -12.58
N VAL A 46 22.51 2.71 -12.73
CA VAL A 46 22.65 1.33 -13.24
C VAL A 46 22.25 1.20 -14.71
N SER A 47 21.67 2.22 -15.32
CA SER A 47 21.14 2.14 -16.66
C SER A 47 21.23 3.48 -17.43
N ASN A 48 21.81 3.42 -18.63
CA ASN A 48 21.77 4.51 -19.59
C ASN A 48 20.39 4.70 -20.26
N LYS A 49 19.44 3.82 -20.00
CA LYS A 49 18.05 3.91 -20.49
C LYS A 49 17.10 4.57 -19.50
N ALA A 50 17.59 4.93 -18.29
CA ALA A 50 16.75 5.48 -17.22
C ALA A 50 16.02 6.75 -17.65
N ASP A 51 16.69 7.70 -18.30
CA ASP A 51 16.08 8.96 -18.78
C ASP A 51 14.97 8.69 -19.81
N SER A 52 15.20 7.73 -20.71
CA SER A 52 14.17 7.30 -21.67
C SER A 52 12.95 6.71 -20.97
N LEU A 53 13.16 5.88 -19.95
CA LEU A 53 12.08 5.30 -19.16
C LEU A 53 11.31 6.39 -18.38
N HIS A 54 12.02 7.27 -17.68
CA HIS A 54 11.40 8.35 -16.93
C HIS A 54 10.59 9.30 -17.81
N ARG A 55 11.13 9.67 -18.98
CA ARG A 55 10.39 10.49 -19.94
C ARG A 55 9.08 9.84 -20.35
N ARG A 56 9.06 8.52 -20.55
CA ARG A 56 7.84 7.80 -20.93
C ARG A 56 6.85 7.71 -19.77
N ILE A 57 7.33 7.41 -18.57
CA ILE A 57 6.47 7.40 -17.38
C ILE A 57 5.80 8.76 -17.16
N LYS A 58 6.55 9.86 -17.34
CA LYS A 58 6.00 11.24 -17.25
C LYS A 58 4.94 11.57 -18.30
N LEU A 59 4.91 10.85 -19.42
CA LEU A 59 3.90 10.99 -20.46
C LEU A 59 2.72 10.03 -20.31
N SER A 60 2.79 9.08 -19.36
CA SER A 60 1.70 8.17 -19.02
C SER A 60 0.73 8.85 -18.05
N TYR A 61 -0.44 8.24 -17.86
CA TYR A 61 -1.41 8.69 -16.88
C TYR A 61 -1.30 7.86 -15.58
N GLU A 62 -1.64 8.48 -14.46
CA GLU A 62 -1.70 7.79 -13.16
C GLU A 62 -2.63 6.57 -13.22
N GLU A 63 -3.75 6.71 -13.92
CA GLU A 63 -4.75 5.64 -14.09
C GLU A 63 -4.18 4.43 -14.84
N ASP A 64 -3.30 4.63 -15.83
CA ASP A 64 -2.63 3.51 -16.53
C ASP A 64 -1.77 2.69 -15.57
N ILE A 65 -1.08 3.34 -14.64
CA ILE A 65 -0.26 2.69 -13.61
C ILE A 65 -1.17 1.90 -12.67
N LYS A 66 -2.25 2.51 -12.17
CA LYS A 66 -3.24 1.86 -11.30
C LYS A 66 -3.86 0.64 -11.95
N GLU A 67 -4.42 0.80 -13.15
CA GLU A 67 -5.10 -0.29 -13.86
C GLU A 67 -4.15 -1.43 -14.24
N SER A 68 -2.93 -1.11 -14.63
CA SER A 68 -1.89 -2.10 -14.89
C SER A 68 -1.61 -2.96 -13.66
N TYR A 69 -1.50 -2.33 -12.50
CA TYR A 69 -1.29 -3.00 -11.22
C TYR A 69 -2.52 -3.82 -10.80
N LYS A 70 -3.72 -3.22 -10.83
CA LYS A 70 -4.99 -3.90 -10.52
C LYS A 70 -5.14 -5.19 -11.33
N GLN A 71 -4.84 -5.15 -12.63
CA GLN A 71 -4.89 -6.33 -13.50
C GLN A 71 -3.83 -7.39 -13.14
N ALA A 72 -2.64 -6.97 -12.74
CA ALA A 72 -1.59 -7.90 -12.29
C ALA A 72 -2.02 -8.61 -11.00
N ILE A 73 -2.48 -7.87 -9.98
CA ILE A 73 -2.97 -8.43 -8.71
C ILE A 73 -4.18 -9.34 -8.94
N LYS A 74 -5.16 -8.95 -9.74
CA LYS A 74 -6.32 -9.79 -10.09
C LYS A 74 -5.91 -11.14 -10.68
N LYS A 75 -4.84 -11.18 -11.48
CA LYS A 75 -4.28 -12.43 -12.02
C LYS A 75 -3.53 -13.22 -10.95
N LEU A 76 -2.75 -12.54 -10.10
CA LEU A 76 -1.98 -13.18 -9.02
C LEU A 76 -2.90 -13.87 -8.00
N LEU A 77 -4.01 -13.22 -7.61
CA LEU A 77 -4.97 -13.77 -6.65
C LEU A 77 -5.62 -15.08 -7.12
N LYS A 78 -5.63 -15.38 -8.43
CA LYS A 78 -6.16 -16.66 -8.95
C LYS A 78 -5.29 -17.88 -8.58
N TYR A 79 -4.05 -17.66 -8.18
CA TYR A 79 -3.12 -18.75 -7.82
C TYR A 79 -3.24 -19.19 -6.35
N LYS A 80 -3.91 -18.39 -5.52
CA LYS A 80 -4.12 -18.74 -4.11
C LYS A 80 -5.58 -18.53 -3.75
N ARG A 81 -6.20 -19.50 -3.07
CA ARG A 81 -7.54 -19.34 -2.54
C ARG A 81 -7.46 -18.59 -1.22
N PHE A 82 -8.25 -17.54 -1.09
CA PHE A 82 -8.42 -16.79 0.14
C PHE A 82 -9.82 -17.03 0.71
N GLY A 83 -9.90 -17.36 2.00
CA GLY A 83 -11.14 -17.25 2.76
C GLY A 83 -11.48 -15.77 3.02
N PRO A 84 -12.41 -15.47 3.94
CA PRO A 84 -12.67 -14.10 4.35
C PRO A 84 -11.42 -13.47 4.97
N VAL A 85 -10.96 -12.35 4.39
CA VAL A 85 -9.69 -11.70 4.75
C VAL A 85 -9.87 -10.55 5.73
N THR A 86 -8.86 -10.32 6.56
CA THR A 86 -8.68 -9.09 7.33
C THR A 86 -7.74 -8.18 6.54
N LEU A 87 -8.12 -6.92 6.40
CA LEU A 87 -7.33 -5.90 5.73
C LEU A 87 -6.74 -4.93 6.76
N ALA A 88 -5.58 -4.36 6.44
CA ALA A 88 -5.10 -3.14 7.06
C ALA A 88 -4.94 -2.06 6.00
N VAL A 89 -5.30 -0.83 6.36
CA VAL A 89 -5.05 0.37 5.56
C VAL A 89 -4.11 1.27 6.34
N ASP A 90 -3.04 1.71 5.70
CA ASP A 90 -2.04 2.59 6.33
C ASP A 90 -1.38 3.51 5.29
N ILE A 91 -0.68 4.54 5.77
CA ILE A 91 0.08 5.47 4.92
C ILE A 91 1.56 5.22 5.14
N THR A 92 2.26 4.85 4.06
CA THR A 92 3.72 4.80 4.04
C THR A 92 4.29 6.07 3.43
N LYS A 93 5.55 6.38 3.79
CA LYS A 93 6.23 7.60 3.42
C LYS A 93 7.53 7.31 2.69
N GLU A 94 7.76 7.99 1.60
CA GLU A 94 9.01 7.94 0.86
C GLU A 94 9.78 9.26 1.03
N LYS A 95 10.98 9.21 1.60
CA LYS A 95 11.84 10.37 1.84
C LYS A 95 12.21 11.08 0.54
N PHE A 96 12.15 12.41 0.56
CA PHE A 96 12.53 13.28 -0.53
C PHE A 96 13.46 14.40 -0.05
N TYR A 97 14.55 14.61 -0.74
CA TYR A 97 15.60 15.55 -0.36
C TYR A 97 15.71 16.76 -1.31
N GLY A 98 14.84 16.85 -2.31
CA GLY A 98 14.79 17.97 -3.23
C GLY A 98 14.01 19.15 -2.66
N ASP A 99 14.16 20.32 -3.30
CA ASP A 99 13.49 21.56 -2.91
C ASP A 99 12.27 21.89 -3.81
N THR A 100 11.86 20.93 -4.66
CA THR A 100 10.74 21.12 -5.57
C THR A 100 9.41 21.10 -4.80
N ARG A 101 8.54 22.06 -5.11
CA ARG A 101 7.16 22.06 -4.61
C ARG A 101 6.25 21.41 -5.66
N ASP A 102 5.47 20.45 -5.21
CA ASP A 102 4.49 19.72 -6.02
C ASP A 102 3.30 19.35 -5.14
N PHE A 103 2.17 19.10 -5.75
CA PHE A 103 0.92 18.74 -5.06
C PHE A 103 1.01 17.41 -4.29
N TYR A 104 2.00 16.57 -4.58
CA TYR A 104 2.26 15.29 -3.92
C TYR A 104 3.43 15.31 -2.93
N ILE A 105 4.07 16.48 -2.71
CA ILE A 105 5.24 16.61 -1.86
C ILE A 105 4.85 17.25 -0.53
N TYR A 106 5.00 16.50 0.55
CA TYR A 106 4.80 16.97 1.91
C TYR A 106 6.11 17.52 2.46
N HIS A 107 6.18 18.82 2.67
CA HIS A 107 7.35 19.44 3.29
C HIS A 107 7.31 19.23 4.80
N CYS A 108 8.46 18.92 5.39
CA CYS A 108 8.62 18.66 6.79
C CYS A 108 9.23 19.88 7.50
N ASP A 109 8.51 20.44 8.46
CA ASP A 109 8.96 21.59 9.25
C ASP A 109 9.87 21.13 10.43
N GLY A 110 11.02 20.51 10.09
CA GLY A 110 12.09 20.22 11.07
C GLY A 110 11.95 18.91 11.87
N GLU A 111 10.83 18.19 11.79
CA GLU A 111 10.59 16.94 12.52
C GLU A 111 10.96 15.66 11.75
N CYS A 112 11.32 15.77 10.48
CA CYS A 112 11.62 14.63 9.62
C CYS A 112 13.12 14.50 9.34
N GLU A 113 13.61 13.28 9.15
CA GLU A 113 14.98 13.01 8.68
C GLU A 113 15.25 13.49 7.25
N SER A 114 14.20 13.87 6.49
CA SER A 114 14.27 14.38 5.13
C SER A 114 13.60 15.75 5.04
N LYS A 115 13.95 16.54 4.00
CA LYS A 115 13.32 17.84 3.76
C LYS A 115 11.83 17.74 3.41
N ALA A 116 11.44 16.65 2.77
CA ALA A 116 10.06 16.38 2.37
C ALA A 116 9.81 14.88 2.18
N GLU A 117 8.55 14.51 1.93
CA GLU A 117 8.11 13.11 1.77
C GLU A 117 7.03 13.02 0.68
N PHE A 118 7.02 11.89 -0.04
CA PHE A 118 5.85 11.42 -0.79
C PHE A 118 5.08 10.42 0.07
N HIS A 119 3.77 10.55 0.10
CA HIS A 119 2.90 9.65 0.88
C HIS A 119 2.13 8.72 -0.06
N TYR A 120 2.03 7.45 0.31
CA TYR A 120 1.21 6.44 -0.37
C TYR A 120 0.27 5.78 0.63
N MET A 121 -1.02 5.79 0.33
CA MET A 121 -2.01 5.03 1.10
C MET A 121 -2.13 3.64 0.51
N ALA A 122 -1.89 2.62 1.33
CA ALA A 122 -1.88 1.23 0.89
C ALA A 122 -2.87 0.38 1.65
N VAL A 123 -3.37 -0.67 0.99
CA VAL A 123 -4.18 -1.73 1.59
C VAL A 123 -3.50 -3.08 1.41
N SER A 124 -3.44 -3.87 2.49
CA SER A 124 -2.84 -5.21 2.51
C SER A 124 -3.74 -6.21 3.24
N ILE A 125 -3.68 -7.48 2.83
CA ILE A 125 -4.17 -8.60 3.65
C ILE A 125 -3.22 -8.74 4.83
N VAL A 126 -3.78 -8.89 6.04
CA VAL A 126 -3.03 -9.11 7.28
C VAL A 126 -3.67 -10.24 8.10
N GLY A 127 -2.89 -10.84 9.00
CA GLY A 127 -3.38 -11.95 9.85
C GLY A 127 -3.60 -13.25 9.09
N ALA A 128 -2.97 -13.41 7.93
CA ALA A 128 -2.91 -14.63 7.13
C ALA A 128 -1.48 -15.22 7.16
N ASP A 129 -1.30 -16.42 6.60
CA ASP A 129 0.02 -17.04 6.47
C ASP A 129 1.01 -16.15 5.69
N LYS A 130 0.50 -15.43 4.71
CA LYS A 130 1.26 -14.44 3.92
C LYS A 130 0.46 -13.13 3.87
N ASN A 131 1.06 -12.07 4.37
CA ASN A 131 0.48 -10.74 4.34
C ASN A 131 0.71 -10.12 2.96
N LEU A 132 -0.34 -9.99 2.17
CA LEU A 132 -0.23 -9.63 0.75
C LEU A 132 -0.61 -8.17 0.52
N PRO A 133 0.29 -7.33 -0.05
CA PRO A 133 -0.09 -5.99 -0.52
C PRO A 133 -1.02 -6.09 -1.72
N LEU A 134 -2.15 -5.37 -1.67
CA LEU A 134 -3.18 -5.46 -2.70
C LEU A 134 -3.23 -4.25 -3.61
N MET A 135 -3.04 -3.05 -3.08
CA MET A 135 -3.10 -1.80 -3.83
C MET A 135 -2.51 -0.65 -3.03
N ALA A 136 -2.03 0.38 -3.71
CA ALA A 136 -1.70 1.66 -3.10
C ALA A 136 -2.04 2.83 -4.02
N LEU A 137 -2.29 4.00 -3.42
CA LEU A 137 -2.62 5.25 -4.11
C LEU A 137 -1.69 6.36 -3.61
N PRO A 138 -1.22 7.28 -4.47
CA PRO A 138 -0.51 8.46 -4.01
C PRO A 138 -1.48 9.36 -3.25
N VAL A 139 -0.99 10.01 -2.20
CA VAL A 139 -1.79 10.90 -1.36
C VAL A 139 -1.46 12.34 -1.72
N PRO A 140 -2.32 13.06 -2.45
CA PRO A 140 -2.09 14.47 -2.75
C PRO A 140 -2.35 15.36 -1.53
N LEU A 141 -1.70 16.52 -1.49
CA LEU A 141 -1.96 17.54 -0.46
C LEU A 141 -3.42 17.99 -0.50
N GLY A 142 -4.04 18.09 0.67
CA GLY A 142 -5.42 18.59 0.81
C GLY A 142 -6.51 17.62 0.32
N CYS A 143 -6.18 16.39 -0.05
CA CYS A 143 -7.20 15.39 -0.42
C CYS A 143 -8.00 14.91 0.80
N TYR A 144 -9.21 14.48 0.54
CA TYR A 144 -9.98 13.72 1.52
C TYR A 144 -9.51 12.26 1.55
N ARG A 145 -8.82 11.88 2.63
CA ARG A 145 -8.26 10.52 2.79
C ARG A 145 -9.31 9.42 2.65
N GLU A 146 -10.53 9.69 3.06
CA GLU A 146 -11.66 8.76 2.98
C GLU A 146 -11.99 8.35 1.54
N GLU A 147 -11.81 9.25 0.58
CA GLU A 147 -12.04 8.96 -0.85
C GLU A 147 -11.00 7.97 -1.39
N LEU A 148 -9.74 8.12 -0.97
CA LEU A 148 -8.69 7.17 -1.31
C LEU A 148 -8.93 5.79 -0.64
N VAL A 149 -9.38 5.79 0.62
CA VAL A 149 -9.76 4.55 1.32
C VAL A 149 -10.92 3.87 0.60
N GLU A 150 -11.93 4.63 0.16
CA GLU A 150 -13.08 4.11 -0.58
C GLU A 150 -12.63 3.44 -1.89
N GLU A 151 -11.79 4.12 -2.68
CA GLU A 151 -11.24 3.55 -3.94
C GLU A 151 -10.52 2.22 -3.68
N LEU A 152 -9.66 2.16 -2.65
CA LEU A 152 -8.94 0.95 -2.27
C LEU A 152 -9.88 -0.18 -1.86
N LEU A 153 -10.87 0.11 -1.00
CA LEU A 153 -11.77 -0.92 -0.47
C LEU A 153 -12.78 -1.42 -1.49
N VAL A 154 -13.29 -0.55 -2.37
CA VAL A 154 -14.16 -0.96 -3.48
C VAL A 154 -13.40 -1.94 -4.39
N PHE A 155 -12.17 -1.60 -4.78
CA PHE A 155 -11.33 -2.52 -5.58
C PHE A 155 -11.13 -3.88 -4.91
N VAL A 156 -10.84 -3.91 -3.60
CA VAL A 156 -10.59 -5.18 -2.88
C VAL A 156 -11.88 -5.99 -2.73
N LYS A 157 -13.02 -5.35 -2.46
CA LYS A 157 -14.34 -6.03 -2.34
C LYS A 157 -14.74 -6.75 -3.62
N ASP A 158 -14.38 -6.21 -4.78
CA ASP A 158 -14.62 -6.86 -6.06
C ASP A 158 -13.82 -8.15 -6.27
N LEU A 159 -12.76 -8.34 -5.48
CA LEU A 159 -11.83 -9.46 -5.63
C LEU A 159 -11.92 -10.48 -4.49
N LEU A 160 -12.21 -10.04 -3.27
CA LEU A 160 -12.09 -10.82 -2.06
C LEU A 160 -13.27 -10.56 -1.11
N ARG A 161 -13.64 -11.60 -0.35
CA ARG A 161 -14.57 -11.43 0.78
C ARG A 161 -13.83 -10.78 1.95
N VAL A 162 -14.15 -9.53 2.25
CA VAL A 162 -13.56 -8.80 3.37
C VAL A 162 -14.33 -9.11 4.66
N ARG A 163 -13.62 -9.56 5.69
CA ARG A 163 -14.16 -9.83 7.03
C ARG A 163 -14.08 -8.62 7.95
N LEU A 164 -12.94 -7.91 7.90
CA LEU A 164 -12.61 -6.81 8.81
C LEU A 164 -11.59 -5.88 8.19
N VAL A 165 -11.72 -4.58 8.40
CA VAL A 165 -10.71 -3.58 8.01
C VAL A 165 -10.15 -2.91 9.26
N LEU A 166 -8.83 -2.86 9.35
CA LEU A 166 -8.09 -2.30 10.48
C LEU A 166 -7.49 -0.95 10.09
N PHE A 167 -7.64 0.05 10.97
CA PHE A 167 -7.10 1.40 10.76
C PHE A 167 -6.37 1.91 12.01
N ASP A 168 -5.34 2.71 11.78
CA ASP A 168 -4.68 3.45 12.85
C ASP A 168 -5.55 4.66 13.31
N ARG A 169 -5.22 5.19 14.48
CA ARG A 169 -5.85 6.38 15.08
C ARG A 169 -5.86 7.63 14.18
N GLY A 170 -4.95 7.71 13.22
CA GLY A 170 -4.90 8.77 12.22
C GLY A 170 -6.10 8.81 11.27
N PHE A 171 -6.86 7.71 11.22
CA PHE A 171 -8.05 7.55 10.36
C PHE A 171 -9.38 7.80 11.08
N VAL A 172 -9.38 8.12 12.37
CA VAL A 172 -10.64 8.39 13.10
C VAL A 172 -11.36 9.61 12.50
N ASN A 173 -12.44 9.35 11.77
CA ASN A 173 -13.26 10.36 11.10
C ASN A 173 -14.69 9.85 10.88
N LYS A 174 -15.69 10.67 11.18
CA LYS A 174 -17.12 10.32 11.01
C LYS A 174 -17.46 9.98 9.56
N ARG A 175 -16.90 10.71 8.59
CA ARG A 175 -17.09 10.45 7.16
C ARG A 175 -16.58 9.05 6.78
N LEU A 176 -15.40 8.67 7.29
CA LEU A 176 -14.85 7.32 7.07
C LEU A 176 -15.78 6.25 7.63
N ILE A 177 -16.22 6.38 8.87
CA ILE A 177 -17.11 5.40 9.51
C ILE A 177 -18.42 5.27 8.75
N HIS A 178 -19.03 6.38 8.34
CA HIS A 178 -20.23 6.38 7.52
C HIS A 178 -20.03 5.67 6.17
N MET A 179 -18.91 5.93 5.49
CA MET A 179 -18.54 5.26 4.24
C MET A 179 -18.35 3.74 4.43
N LEU A 180 -17.65 3.32 5.48
CA LEU A 180 -17.45 1.90 5.80
C LEU A 180 -18.76 1.16 6.05
N GLN A 181 -19.70 1.80 6.74
CA GLN A 181 -21.06 1.26 6.95
C GLN A 181 -21.84 1.18 5.63
N GLY A 182 -21.75 2.21 4.79
CA GLY A 182 -22.35 2.20 3.45
C GLY A 182 -21.81 1.09 2.56
N LEU A 183 -20.55 0.71 2.72
CA LEU A 183 -19.91 -0.41 2.05
C LEU A 183 -20.21 -1.77 2.70
N ASN A 184 -20.99 -1.83 3.80
CA ASN A 184 -21.24 -3.05 4.58
C ASN A 184 -19.94 -3.75 5.02
N LEU A 185 -18.97 -2.98 5.52
CA LEU A 185 -17.70 -3.50 6.00
C LEU A 185 -17.63 -3.41 7.52
N ASN A 186 -17.12 -4.48 8.15
CA ASN A 186 -16.72 -4.40 9.55
C ASN A 186 -15.38 -3.67 9.64
N TYR A 187 -15.24 -2.85 10.67
CA TYR A 187 -14.04 -2.07 10.90
C TYR A 187 -13.60 -2.11 12.36
N LEU A 188 -12.31 -1.88 12.58
CA LEU A 188 -11.71 -1.65 13.87
C LEU A 188 -10.71 -0.51 13.73
N ILE A 189 -11.01 0.65 14.33
CA ILE A 189 -10.22 1.86 14.25
C ILE A 189 -9.68 2.17 15.63
N PHE A 190 -8.36 2.28 15.79
CA PHE A 190 -7.79 2.69 17.07
C PHE A 190 -8.21 4.13 17.38
N ALA A 191 -8.79 4.38 18.54
CA ALA A 191 -9.32 5.67 18.91
C ALA A 191 -8.20 6.63 19.34
N LYS A 192 -8.37 7.93 19.03
CA LYS A 192 -7.53 8.98 19.61
C LYS A 192 -7.92 9.15 21.07
N LYS A 193 -6.94 9.33 21.95
CA LYS A 193 -7.17 9.71 23.34
C LYS A 193 -7.57 11.20 23.39
N TYR A 194 -8.87 11.48 23.27
CA TYR A 194 -9.42 12.78 23.57
C TYR A 194 -9.76 12.85 25.07
N LYS A 195 -9.82 14.03 25.64
CA LYS A 195 -10.10 14.25 27.05
C LYS A 195 -11.37 13.55 27.56
N GLU A 196 -12.40 13.49 26.71
CA GLU A 196 -13.62 12.74 26.99
C GLU A 196 -13.40 11.23 27.11
N PHE A 197 -12.52 10.68 26.27
CA PHE A 197 -12.13 9.27 26.32
C PHE A 197 -11.28 8.94 27.55
N GLU A 198 -10.41 9.85 27.98
CA GLU A 198 -9.62 9.69 29.20
C GLU A 198 -10.53 9.55 30.42
N CYS A 199 -11.51 10.43 30.57
CA CYS A 199 -12.50 10.33 31.65
C CYS A 199 -13.32 9.04 31.59
N MET A 200 -13.70 8.58 30.39
CA MET A 200 -14.41 7.31 30.24
C MET A 200 -13.51 6.11 30.61
N LEU A 201 -12.25 6.13 30.17
CA LEU A 201 -11.27 5.08 30.51
C LEU A 201 -10.98 5.03 32.01
N GLU A 202 -10.93 6.17 32.70
CA GLU A 202 -10.76 6.23 34.16
C GLU A 202 -11.90 5.49 34.90
N SER A 203 -13.14 5.57 34.38
CA SER A 203 -14.31 4.92 34.95
C SER A 203 -14.42 3.41 34.68
N VAL A 204 -13.59 2.89 33.76
CA VAL A 204 -13.57 1.46 33.38
C VAL A 204 -12.54 0.72 34.23
N GLU A 205 -12.92 -0.34 34.93
CA GLU A 205 -11.99 -1.17 35.72
C GLU A 205 -11.10 -2.03 34.85
N GLU A 206 -11.65 -2.90 34.00
CA GLU A 206 -10.91 -3.77 33.07
C GLU A 206 -11.26 -3.54 31.61
N SER A 207 -12.56 -3.57 31.28
CA SER A 207 -13.05 -3.38 29.91
C SER A 207 -14.50 -2.93 29.88
N ALA A 208 -14.87 -2.23 28.80
CA ALA A 208 -16.25 -1.87 28.51
C ALA A 208 -16.50 -1.85 26.99
N ILE A 209 -17.73 -2.21 26.60
CA ILE A 209 -18.23 -2.01 25.23
C ILE A 209 -19.48 -1.14 25.36
N ILE A 210 -19.46 0.04 24.75
CA ILE A 210 -20.49 1.05 24.90
C ILE A 210 -21.06 1.38 23.52
N GLU A 211 -22.38 1.39 23.39
CA GLU A 211 -23.04 1.93 22.20
C GLU A 211 -22.76 3.42 22.10
N HIS A 212 -22.38 3.85 20.93
CA HIS A 212 -22.03 5.25 20.67
C HIS A 212 -22.67 5.74 19.38
N GLU A 213 -23.33 6.88 19.50
CA GLU A 213 -23.97 7.57 18.37
C GLU A 213 -23.16 8.78 17.97
N MET A 214 -22.90 8.92 16.67
CA MET A 214 -22.31 10.11 16.08
C MET A 214 -23.27 10.69 15.05
N LYS A 215 -23.16 12.01 14.83
CA LYS A 215 -23.84 12.69 13.73
C LYS A 215 -22.82 13.14 12.68
N TYR A 216 -23.08 12.80 11.43
CA TYR A 216 -22.32 13.24 10.27
C TYR A 216 -23.22 14.04 9.33
N SER A 217 -22.83 15.25 8.99
CA SER A 217 -23.61 16.11 8.09
C SER A 217 -22.89 16.30 6.77
N LYS A 218 -23.60 16.08 5.66
CA LYS A 218 -23.14 16.28 4.29
C LYS A 218 -24.32 16.82 3.44
N ASP A 219 -24.07 17.84 2.64
CA ASP A 219 -25.03 18.39 1.65
C ASP A 219 -26.42 18.66 2.24
N LYS A 220 -26.47 19.36 3.39
CA LYS A 220 -27.69 19.68 4.17
C LYS A 220 -28.43 18.47 4.77
N SER A 221 -27.88 17.25 4.61
CA SER A 221 -28.42 16.03 5.23
C SER A 221 -27.58 15.65 6.45
N THR A 222 -28.24 15.18 7.50
CA THR A 222 -27.57 14.67 8.71
C THR A 222 -27.83 13.18 8.84
N PHE A 223 -26.77 12.41 8.91
CA PHE A 223 -26.79 10.96 9.05
C PHE A 223 -26.47 10.57 10.50
N LYS A 224 -27.24 9.66 11.03
CA LYS A 224 -26.96 8.99 12.30
C LYS A 224 -26.00 7.83 12.04
N ILE A 225 -24.91 7.77 12.81
CA ILE A 225 -23.91 6.70 12.74
C ILE A 225 -23.92 5.99 14.08
N GLU A 226 -24.31 4.73 14.09
CA GLU A 226 -24.25 3.87 15.28
C GLU A 226 -22.95 3.05 15.23
N THR A 227 -22.18 3.08 16.30
CA THR A 227 -20.92 2.36 16.44
C THR A 227 -20.72 1.93 17.88
N TYR A 228 -19.77 1.07 18.15
CA TYR A 228 -19.34 0.74 19.50
C TYR A 228 -18.04 1.44 19.82
N ILE A 229 -17.89 1.88 21.06
CA ILE A 229 -16.61 2.21 21.67
C ILE A 229 -16.22 1.05 22.55
N VAL A 230 -15.10 0.43 22.23
CA VAL A 230 -14.52 -0.66 23.03
C VAL A 230 -13.34 -0.09 23.79
N MET A 231 -13.34 -0.23 25.11
CA MET A 231 -12.25 0.20 25.99
C MET A 231 -11.70 -1.02 26.73
N VAL A 232 -10.38 -1.17 26.79
CA VAL A 232 -9.72 -2.29 27.46
C VAL A 232 -8.44 -1.82 28.12
N LYS A 233 -8.26 -2.15 29.40
CA LYS A 233 -7.01 -1.97 30.13
C LYS A 233 -6.27 -3.31 30.14
N GLU A 234 -5.16 -3.39 29.42
CA GLU A 234 -4.36 -4.62 29.35
C GLU A 234 -2.87 -4.30 29.20
N GLY A 235 -2.04 -4.98 30.00
CA GLY A 235 -0.58 -4.87 29.91
C GLY A 235 -0.02 -3.48 30.22
N GLY A 236 -0.70 -2.71 31.08
CA GLY A 236 -0.31 -1.33 31.41
C GLY A 236 -0.67 -0.31 30.32
N TYR A 237 -1.44 -0.72 29.30
CA TYR A 237 -1.92 0.16 28.24
C TYR A 237 -3.44 0.27 28.25
N ASP A 238 -3.92 1.48 27.98
CA ASP A 238 -5.33 1.77 27.77
C ASP A 238 -5.62 1.71 26.26
N TRP A 239 -6.39 0.72 25.85
CA TRP A 239 -6.85 0.54 24.48
C TRP A 239 -8.24 1.10 24.31
N ALA A 240 -8.46 1.82 23.24
CA ALA A 240 -9.81 2.25 22.84
C ALA A 240 -10.00 2.10 21.33
N PHE A 241 -11.18 1.62 20.92
CA PHE A 241 -11.48 1.37 19.52
C PHE A 241 -12.88 1.84 19.15
N TYR A 242 -13.04 2.31 17.91
CA TYR A 242 -14.34 2.39 17.24
C TYR A 242 -14.54 1.17 16.37
N THR A 243 -15.72 0.53 16.46
CA THR A 243 -16.06 -0.65 15.68
C THR A 243 -17.56 -0.82 15.51
N ASN A 244 -17.99 -1.52 14.46
CA ASN A 244 -19.35 -2.05 14.30
C ASN A 244 -19.41 -3.57 14.55
N LEU A 245 -18.30 -4.19 14.90
CA LEU A 245 -18.22 -5.60 15.22
C LEU A 245 -18.48 -5.81 16.71
N TRP A 246 -19.41 -6.69 17.07
CA TRP A 246 -19.64 -7.09 18.44
C TRP A 246 -18.86 -8.38 18.73
N LEU A 247 -18.11 -8.41 19.83
CA LEU A 247 -17.43 -9.59 20.37
C LEU A 247 -17.72 -9.66 21.88
N ASP A 248 -17.94 -10.88 22.37
CA ASP A 248 -18.31 -11.10 23.78
C ASP A 248 -17.16 -10.73 24.75
N ASP A 249 -15.91 -10.88 24.34
CA ASP A 249 -14.74 -10.50 25.13
C ASP A 249 -13.99 -9.34 24.47
N ALA A 250 -13.92 -8.22 25.18
CA ALA A 250 -13.25 -7.01 24.71
C ALA A 250 -11.74 -7.20 24.46
N LYS A 251 -11.07 -8.17 25.10
CA LYS A 251 -9.64 -8.45 24.88
C LYS A 251 -9.34 -8.99 23.47
N TYR A 252 -10.31 -9.62 22.82
CA TYR A 252 -10.14 -10.09 21.44
C TYR A 252 -9.89 -8.95 20.44
N TYR A 253 -10.43 -7.74 20.70
CA TYR A 253 -10.18 -6.60 19.81
C TYR A 253 -8.71 -6.21 19.76
N ILE A 254 -7.97 -6.32 20.87
CA ILE A 254 -6.52 -6.05 20.90
C ILE A 254 -5.79 -7.07 20.00
N GLY A 255 -6.13 -8.35 20.10
CA GLY A 255 -5.55 -9.40 19.26
C GLY A 255 -5.82 -9.19 17.76
N LEU A 256 -7.04 -8.74 17.41
CA LEU A 256 -7.39 -8.37 16.04
C LEU A 256 -6.59 -7.15 15.57
N TYR A 257 -6.52 -6.12 16.40
CA TYR A 257 -5.84 -4.86 16.04
C TYR A 257 -4.33 -5.05 15.87
N LYS A 258 -3.68 -5.87 16.70
CA LYS A 258 -2.24 -6.17 16.59
C LYS A 258 -1.85 -6.72 15.21
N LYS A 259 -2.77 -7.34 14.47
CA LYS A 259 -2.53 -7.78 13.09
C LYS A 259 -2.24 -6.61 12.14
N ARG A 260 -2.70 -5.40 12.45
CA ARG A 260 -2.42 -4.20 11.66
C ARG A 260 -0.93 -3.95 11.48
N TRP A 261 -0.12 -4.19 12.50
CA TRP A 261 1.34 -3.97 12.40
C TRP A 261 2.04 -4.80 11.33
N GLN A 262 1.38 -5.82 10.81
CA GLN A 262 1.93 -6.61 9.71
C GLN A 262 2.01 -5.83 8.38
N ILE A 263 1.20 -4.76 8.20
CA ILE A 263 1.33 -3.89 7.03
C ILE A 263 2.65 -3.09 7.08
N GLU A 264 3.08 -2.67 8.27
CA GLU A 264 4.37 -1.99 8.46
C GLU A 264 5.56 -2.93 8.16
N THR A 265 5.39 -4.22 8.47
CA THR A 265 6.36 -5.25 8.08
C THR A 265 6.42 -5.41 6.57
N ASN A 266 5.27 -5.36 5.87
CA ASN A 266 5.24 -5.38 4.41
C ASN A 266 6.03 -4.20 3.83
N PHE A 267 5.83 -2.99 4.32
CA PHE A 267 6.57 -1.82 3.84
C PHE A 267 8.09 -1.96 4.02
N ARG A 268 8.55 -2.54 5.15
CA ARG A 268 9.99 -2.81 5.36
C ARG A 268 10.54 -3.83 4.37
N VAL A 269 9.79 -4.87 4.03
CA VAL A 269 10.20 -5.85 3.02
C VAL A 269 10.21 -5.23 1.62
N GLU A 270 9.23 -4.39 1.31
CA GLU A 270 9.19 -3.66 0.04
C GLU A 270 10.39 -2.73 -0.16
N ASP A 271 10.89 -2.14 0.92
CA ASP A 271 12.10 -1.31 0.88
C ASP A 271 13.34 -2.09 0.40
N GLU A 272 13.37 -3.43 0.53
CA GLU A 272 14.42 -4.28 -0.05
C GLU A 272 14.40 -4.30 -1.59
N ALA A 273 13.21 -4.15 -2.20
CA ALA A 273 13.03 -4.09 -3.66
C ALA A 273 12.93 -2.66 -4.19
N LYS A 274 13.06 -1.66 -3.32
CA LYS A 274 12.85 -0.26 -3.68
C LYS A 274 13.80 0.19 -4.77
N ILE A 275 13.22 0.60 -5.88
CA ILE A 275 13.96 1.25 -6.96
C ILE A 275 14.10 2.72 -6.60
N LYS A 276 15.31 3.12 -6.24
CA LYS A 276 15.60 4.52 -5.96
C LYS A 276 15.61 5.31 -7.27
N SER A 277 15.06 6.53 -7.22
CA SER A 277 15.09 7.47 -8.33
C SER A 277 15.41 8.88 -7.84
N ARG A 278 16.18 9.62 -8.64
CA ARG A 278 16.42 11.05 -8.42
C ARG A 278 15.30 11.92 -8.98
N SER A 279 14.30 11.33 -9.63
CA SER A 279 13.19 12.07 -10.20
C SER A 279 12.43 12.84 -9.12
N VAL A 280 12.13 14.10 -9.42
CA VAL A 280 11.24 14.94 -8.60
C VAL A 280 9.76 14.73 -8.96
N HIS A 281 9.48 14.03 -10.05
CA HIS A 281 8.13 13.85 -10.57
C HIS A 281 7.43 12.72 -9.85
N TYR A 282 6.27 13.00 -9.23
CA TYR A 282 5.51 12.03 -8.42
C TYR A 282 5.17 10.75 -9.20
N LEU A 283 4.80 10.87 -10.47
CA LEU A 283 4.39 9.72 -11.28
C LEU A 283 5.52 8.69 -11.48
N VAL A 284 6.78 9.14 -11.59
CA VAL A 284 7.96 8.26 -11.67
C VAL A 284 8.15 7.52 -10.35
N ARG A 285 8.00 8.20 -9.23
CA ARG A 285 8.12 7.60 -7.90
C ARG A 285 6.98 6.63 -7.62
N TYR A 286 5.75 7.03 -7.91
CA TYR A 286 4.58 6.16 -7.76
C TYR A 286 4.70 4.91 -8.64
N PHE A 287 5.14 5.04 -9.88
CA PHE A 287 5.39 3.91 -10.77
C PHE A 287 6.36 2.89 -10.16
N TYR A 288 7.50 3.35 -9.61
CA TYR A 288 8.47 2.45 -8.98
C TYR A 288 7.97 1.89 -7.66
N PHE A 289 7.23 2.65 -6.89
CA PHE A 289 6.58 2.16 -5.68
C PHE A 289 5.61 1.02 -6.01
N MET A 290 4.74 1.20 -6.98
CA MET A 290 3.81 0.14 -7.43
C MET A 290 4.53 -1.08 -8.00
N LEU A 291 5.67 -0.88 -8.64
CA LEU A 291 6.49 -1.98 -9.14
C LEU A 291 7.12 -2.78 -7.99
N SER A 292 7.60 -2.13 -6.92
CA SER A 292 8.13 -2.83 -5.74
C SER A 292 7.03 -3.62 -5.03
N LEU A 293 5.82 -3.06 -4.89
CA LEU A 293 4.65 -3.79 -4.39
C LEU A 293 4.32 -5.03 -5.24
N LEU A 294 4.38 -4.89 -6.56
CA LEU A 294 4.13 -6.02 -7.47
C LEU A 294 5.17 -7.13 -7.31
N LEU A 295 6.45 -6.78 -7.21
CA LEU A 295 7.53 -7.75 -6.97
C LEU A 295 7.35 -8.48 -5.64
N HIS A 296 6.96 -7.75 -4.59
CA HIS A 296 6.65 -8.32 -3.28
C HIS A 296 5.45 -9.28 -3.35
N ALA A 297 4.37 -8.89 -4.02
CA ALA A 297 3.21 -9.76 -4.21
C ALA A 297 3.53 -11.04 -5.00
N ILE A 298 4.33 -10.93 -6.06
CA ILE A 298 4.80 -12.08 -6.85
C ILE A 298 5.61 -13.03 -5.98
N TRP A 299 6.55 -12.49 -5.21
CA TRP A 299 7.37 -13.29 -4.30
C TRP A 299 6.52 -14.03 -3.28
N LEU A 300 5.60 -13.35 -2.60
CA LEU A 300 4.73 -13.96 -1.59
C LEU A 300 3.88 -15.11 -2.14
N ILE A 301 3.46 -15.04 -3.39
CA ILE A 301 2.58 -16.05 -4.00
C ILE A 301 3.34 -17.26 -4.51
N PHE A 302 4.53 -17.06 -5.11
CA PHE A 302 5.20 -18.10 -5.87
C PHE A 302 6.51 -18.60 -5.29
N PHE A 303 7.09 -17.91 -4.31
CA PHE A 303 8.42 -18.23 -3.82
C PHE A 303 8.42 -18.48 -2.31
N ASP A 304 9.30 -19.38 -1.89
CA ASP A 304 9.53 -19.75 -0.48
C ASP A 304 11.02 -19.58 -0.11
N ILE A 305 11.65 -18.55 -0.68
CA ILE A 305 13.03 -18.13 -0.41
C ILE A 305 13.03 -16.71 0.12
N GLN A 306 14.14 -16.23 0.63
CA GLN A 306 14.24 -14.82 1.07
C GLN A 306 13.97 -13.87 -0.10
N PHE A 307 13.28 -12.77 0.15
CA PHE A 307 12.90 -11.82 -0.90
C PHE A 307 14.12 -11.25 -1.64
N LYS A 308 15.17 -10.91 -0.91
CA LYS A 308 16.41 -10.42 -1.51
C LYS A 308 17.05 -11.45 -2.44
N LEU A 309 17.04 -12.73 -2.07
CA LEU A 309 17.56 -13.81 -2.90
C LEU A 309 16.74 -13.96 -4.19
N PHE A 310 15.41 -13.91 -4.09
CA PHE A 310 14.53 -13.90 -5.27
C PHE A 310 14.88 -12.78 -6.25
N LEU A 311 15.17 -11.58 -5.77
CA LEU A 311 15.54 -10.44 -6.62
C LEU A 311 16.88 -10.67 -7.31
N ILE A 312 17.87 -11.19 -6.58
CA ILE A 312 19.21 -11.48 -7.10
C ILE A 312 19.15 -12.58 -8.17
N GLU A 313 18.50 -13.70 -7.87
CA GLU A 313 18.36 -14.83 -8.81
C GLU A 313 17.62 -14.40 -10.09
N THR A 314 16.58 -13.58 -9.95
CA THR A 314 15.85 -13.05 -11.12
C THR A 314 16.74 -12.13 -11.96
N TYR A 315 17.56 -11.29 -11.33
CA TYR A 315 18.52 -10.44 -12.02
C TYR A 315 19.57 -11.26 -12.78
N GLU A 316 20.19 -12.25 -12.14
CA GLU A 316 21.21 -13.11 -12.73
C GLU A 316 20.68 -13.87 -13.94
N GLU A 317 19.47 -14.40 -13.87
CA GLU A 317 18.86 -15.09 -15.02
C GLU A 317 18.60 -14.14 -16.20
N ILE A 318 18.14 -12.90 -15.93
CA ILE A 318 17.96 -11.89 -16.98
C ILE A 318 19.31 -11.50 -17.59
N PHE A 319 20.37 -11.41 -16.78
CA PHE A 319 21.72 -11.10 -17.23
C PHE A 319 22.28 -12.20 -18.16
N LEU A 320 22.15 -13.48 -17.77
CA LEU A 320 22.57 -14.61 -18.59
C LEU A 320 21.83 -14.67 -19.93
N MET A 321 20.52 -14.38 -19.93
CA MET A 321 19.74 -14.31 -21.18
C MET A 321 20.25 -13.19 -22.10
N LYS A 322 20.63 -12.04 -21.53
CA LYS A 322 21.16 -10.92 -22.30
C LYS A 322 22.50 -11.25 -22.96
N ILE A 323 23.38 -11.95 -22.24
CA ILE A 323 24.68 -12.42 -22.79
C ILE A 323 24.44 -13.38 -23.95
N LYS A 324 23.57 -14.39 -23.76
CA LYS A 324 23.27 -15.37 -24.81
C LYS A 324 22.67 -14.75 -26.08
N SER A 325 21.83 -13.70 -25.92
CA SER A 325 21.26 -12.99 -27.07
C SER A 325 22.26 -12.07 -27.77
N GLY A 326 23.24 -11.53 -27.06
CA GLY A 326 24.32 -10.69 -27.62
C GLY A 326 25.41 -11.49 -28.35
N SER A 327 25.64 -12.74 -27.95
CA SER A 327 26.61 -13.63 -28.60
C SER A 327 26.09 -14.30 -29.89
N SER A 328 24.79 -14.21 -30.18
CA SER A 328 24.18 -14.67 -31.42
C SER A 328 24.10 -13.61 -32.53
N ALA A 329 24.62 -12.41 -32.28
CA ALA A 329 24.63 -11.29 -33.22
C ALA A 329 26.07 -10.93 -33.70
N SER A 330 27.06 -11.84 -33.50
CA SER A 330 28.41 -11.70 -34.03
C SER A 330 28.60 -12.64 -35.25
#